data_c9647dbac7b0d7b7c2968388405e4fdf
#
_entry.id   c9647dbac7b0d7b7c2968388405e4fdf
#
_cell.length_a   1.000
_cell.length_b   1.000
_cell.length_c   1.000
_cell.angle_alpha   90.00
_cell.angle_beta   90.00
_cell.angle_gamma   90.00
#
_symmetry.space_group_name_H-M   'P 1'
#
loop_
_entity.id
_entity.type
_entity.pdbx_description
1 polymer ?
#
loop_
_entity_poly.entity_id
_entity_poly.type
_entity_poly.pdbx_seq_one_letter_code
_entity_poly.pdbx_strand_id
1 'polypeptide(L)'
;VCGFLAKYGLNKDFKLNIEANHATLAGHTFQHELTVARVNGAFGSIDANQGDLFLGWDTDQFPTNVYETTFCMLEVIRAGGFTNGGLNFDAKARRGSYTWDDIAYSYIAGMDSFALGLRLADRLIKDGRIDEFVKNRYASYNEGIGKKISDRTATIEELEAYAKKMGDVTTNTSGRQEFLENIVNDVMFGA
;
A
#
# COMPACT_ATOMS: atom_id res chain seq x y z
N VAL A 1 13.46 8.45 -4.06
CA VAL A 1 12.90 9.66 -4.70
C VAL A 1 12.37 10.64 -3.66
N CYS A 2 11.49 10.23 -2.71
CA CYS A 2 10.90 11.15 -1.71
C CYS A 2 11.96 11.98 -0.95
N GLY A 3 13.05 11.35 -0.50
CA GLY A 3 14.14 12.05 0.17
C GLY A 3 14.84 13.08 -0.72
N PHE A 4 14.97 12.83 -2.00
CA PHE A 4 15.50 13.79 -2.97
C PHE A 4 14.56 14.99 -3.13
N LEU A 5 13.26 14.72 -3.34
CA LEU A 5 12.27 15.79 -3.47
C LEU A 5 12.23 16.68 -2.22
N ALA A 6 12.26 16.06 -1.03
CA ALA A 6 12.28 16.79 0.23
C ALA A 6 13.54 17.67 0.37
N LYS A 7 14.73 17.11 0.04
CA LYS A 7 16.00 17.82 0.12
C LYS A 7 16.04 19.08 -0.75
N TYR A 8 15.42 19.03 -1.93
CA TYR A 8 15.44 20.14 -2.88
C TYR A 8 14.15 20.97 -2.88
N GLY A 9 13.22 20.73 -1.95
CA GLY A 9 11.97 21.48 -1.83
C GLY A 9 10.97 21.24 -2.98
N LEU A 10 11.09 20.12 -3.68
CA LEU A 10 10.33 19.81 -4.89
C LEU A 10 9.03 19.02 -4.64
N ASN A 11 8.68 18.76 -3.39
CA ASN A 11 7.52 17.92 -3.04
C ASN A 11 6.17 18.44 -3.57
N LYS A 12 6.10 19.75 -3.82
CA LYS A 12 4.88 20.40 -4.34
C LYS A 12 4.78 20.32 -5.87
N ASP A 13 5.93 20.21 -6.53
CA ASP A 13 6.03 20.32 -7.99
C ASP A 13 5.99 18.96 -8.69
N PHE A 14 6.40 17.90 -7.98
CA PHE A 14 6.51 16.55 -8.53
C PHE A 14 5.72 15.54 -7.72
N LYS A 15 5.11 14.60 -8.44
CA LYS A 15 4.49 13.39 -7.89
C LYS A 15 5.14 12.16 -8.50
N LEU A 16 4.97 11.02 -7.84
CA LEU A 16 5.55 9.76 -8.29
C LEU A 16 4.60 9.05 -9.26
N ASN A 17 5.18 8.45 -10.29
CA ASN A 17 4.57 7.35 -11.02
C ASN A 17 5.08 6.05 -10.40
N ILE A 18 4.19 5.23 -9.89
CA ILE A 18 4.54 3.98 -9.19
C ILE A 18 4.24 2.81 -10.10
N GLU A 19 5.27 2.07 -10.44
CA GLU A 19 5.16 0.89 -11.29
C GLU A 19 5.22 -0.40 -10.46
N ALA A 20 4.23 -1.29 -10.67
CA ALA A 20 4.10 -2.51 -9.90
C ALA A 20 5.27 -3.47 -10.12
N ASN A 21 5.72 -3.64 -11.38
CA ASN A 21 6.81 -4.53 -11.70
C ASN A 21 8.13 -4.04 -11.11
N HIS A 22 8.40 -2.74 -11.16
CA HIS A 22 9.59 -2.15 -10.52
C HIS A 22 9.58 -2.30 -9.00
N ALA A 23 8.42 -2.19 -8.35
CA ALA A 23 8.29 -2.43 -6.91
C ALA A 23 8.70 -3.87 -6.55
N THR A 24 8.17 -4.86 -7.27
CA THR A 24 8.48 -6.28 -7.01
C THR A 24 9.92 -6.65 -7.34
N LEU A 25 10.51 -6.08 -8.38
CA LEU A 25 11.94 -6.23 -8.68
C LEU A 25 12.85 -5.66 -7.58
N ALA A 26 12.41 -4.59 -6.92
CA ALA A 26 13.10 -4.03 -5.76
C ALA A 26 12.89 -4.82 -4.46
N GLY A 27 12.12 -5.90 -4.48
CA GLY A 27 11.80 -6.73 -3.31
C GLY A 27 10.70 -6.15 -2.42
N HIS A 28 9.91 -5.20 -2.92
CA HIS A 28 8.77 -4.62 -2.24
C HIS A 28 7.44 -5.11 -2.81
N THR A 29 6.38 -5.09 -2.01
CA THR A 29 5.04 -5.23 -2.56
C THR A 29 4.63 -3.93 -3.26
N PHE A 30 3.76 -4.04 -4.25
CA PHE A 30 3.22 -2.84 -4.91
C PHE A 30 2.50 -1.92 -3.90
N GLN A 31 1.72 -2.50 -2.98
CA GLN A 31 1.06 -1.74 -1.91
C GLN A 31 2.04 -0.94 -1.06
N HIS A 32 3.23 -1.50 -0.74
CA HIS A 32 4.25 -0.77 0.03
C HIS A 32 4.65 0.53 -0.66
N GLU A 33 4.96 0.49 -1.95
CA GLU A 33 5.38 1.67 -2.71
C GLU A 33 4.27 2.72 -2.78
N LEU A 34 3.02 2.29 -3.00
CA LEU A 34 1.86 3.18 -3.02
C LEU A 34 1.62 3.84 -1.66
N THR A 35 1.75 3.06 -0.57
CA THR A 35 1.64 3.57 0.79
C THR A 35 2.72 4.61 1.09
N VAL A 36 3.97 4.34 0.72
CA VAL A 36 5.09 5.28 0.88
C VAL A 36 4.82 6.57 0.12
N ALA A 37 4.36 6.48 -1.13
CA ALA A 37 4.01 7.66 -1.91
C ALA A 37 2.88 8.46 -1.25
N ARG A 38 1.83 7.79 -0.79
CA ARG A 38 0.67 8.43 -0.12
C ARG A 38 1.06 9.14 1.17
N VAL A 39 1.77 8.48 2.08
CA VAL A 39 2.12 9.08 3.38
C VAL A 39 3.12 10.23 3.25
N ASN A 40 3.89 10.28 2.17
CA ASN A 40 4.76 11.40 1.85
C ASN A 40 4.10 12.50 0.99
N GLY A 41 2.80 12.40 0.71
CA GLY A 41 2.08 13.36 -0.14
C GLY A 41 2.59 13.40 -1.58
N ALA A 42 3.23 12.32 -2.05
CA ALA A 42 3.87 12.21 -3.35
C ALA A 42 3.12 11.31 -4.34
N PHE A 43 1.92 10.84 -3.99
CA PHE A 43 1.11 9.98 -4.84
C PHE A 43 0.68 10.72 -6.11
N GLY A 44 0.91 10.11 -7.28
CA GLY A 44 0.59 10.67 -8.59
C GLY A 44 -0.12 9.68 -9.48
N SER A 45 0.61 8.94 -10.30
CA SER A 45 0.09 7.94 -11.24
C SER A 45 0.61 6.54 -10.92
N ILE A 46 0.06 5.57 -11.62
CA ILE A 46 0.39 4.15 -11.47
C ILE A 46 0.61 3.55 -12.85
N ASP A 47 1.71 2.79 -13.00
CA ASP A 47 1.85 1.80 -14.04
C ASP A 47 1.54 0.43 -13.43
N ALA A 48 0.34 -0.07 -13.75
CA ALA A 48 -0.31 -1.17 -13.06
C ALA A 48 -0.03 -2.52 -13.76
N ASN A 49 1.17 -2.70 -14.25
CA ASN A 49 1.60 -3.98 -14.80
C ASN A 49 1.83 -5.03 -13.69
N GLN A 50 2.21 -6.22 -14.09
CA GLN A 50 2.58 -7.30 -13.19
C GLN A 50 3.86 -7.97 -13.69
N GLY A 51 4.81 -8.18 -12.77
CA GLY A 51 6.02 -8.93 -13.04
C GLY A 51 5.86 -10.43 -12.83
N ASP A 52 6.73 -11.20 -13.45
CA ASP A 52 6.94 -12.60 -13.09
C ASP A 52 8.06 -12.67 -12.06
N LEU A 53 7.70 -12.95 -10.82
CA LEU A 53 8.63 -12.96 -9.67
C LEU A 53 9.76 -13.99 -9.82
N PHE A 54 9.52 -15.07 -10.57
CA PHE A 54 10.52 -16.13 -10.79
C PHE A 54 11.53 -15.78 -11.86
N LEU A 55 11.15 -14.95 -12.83
CA LEU A 55 12.07 -14.52 -13.88
C LEU A 55 13.04 -13.42 -13.41
N GLY A 56 12.66 -12.63 -12.43
CA GLY A 56 13.51 -11.60 -11.84
C GLY A 56 13.86 -10.45 -12.79
N TRP A 57 13.04 -10.20 -13.79
CA TRP A 57 13.19 -9.09 -14.72
C TRP A 57 11.83 -8.45 -15.04
N ASP A 58 11.88 -7.32 -15.71
CA ASP A 58 10.72 -6.54 -16.11
C ASP A 58 9.94 -7.23 -17.24
N THR A 59 8.79 -7.81 -16.92
CA THR A 59 7.98 -8.59 -17.88
C THR A 59 6.74 -7.87 -18.37
N ASP A 60 6.33 -6.77 -17.74
CA ASP A 60 5.21 -5.89 -18.11
C ASP A 60 3.93 -6.66 -18.49
N GLN A 61 3.52 -7.59 -17.67
CA GLN A 61 2.32 -8.37 -17.91
C GLN A 61 1.07 -7.58 -17.51
N PHE A 62 -0.06 -7.81 -18.21
CA PHE A 62 -1.33 -7.32 -17.71
C PHE A 62 -1.68 -7.91 -16.35
N PRO A 63 -2.14 -7.10 -15.39
CA PRO A 63 -2.43 -7.57 -14.03
C PRO A 63 -3.69 -8.43 -14.01
N THR A 64 -3.61 -9.55 -13.27
CA THR A 64 -4.74 -10.47 -13.05
C THR A 64 -4.87 -10.91 -11.60
N ASN A 65 -3.92 -10.53 -10.75
CA ASN A 65 -3.93 -10.86 -9.33
C ASN A 65 -4.87 -9.93 -8.56
N VAL A 66 -6.05 -10.44 -8.20
CA VAL A 66 -7.09 -9.66 -7.54
C VAL A 66 -6.68 -9.19 -6.15
N TYR A 67 -5.83 -9.91 -5.43
CA TYR A 67 -5.30 -9.40 -4.15
C TYR A 67 -4.46 -8.14 -4.35
N GLU A 68 -3.54 -8.16 -5.29
CA GLU A 68 -2.68 -7.01 -5.58
C GLU A 68 -3.50 -5.82 -6.06
N THR A 69 -4.46 -6.02 -6.97
CA THR A 69 -5.32 -4.94 -7.45
C THR A 69 -6.23 -4.41 -6.36
N THR A 70 -6.69 -5.26 -5.42
CA THR A 70 -7.47 -4.83 -4.25
C THR A 70 -6.63 -3.93 -3.34
N PHE A 71 -5.43 -4.35 -2.98
CA PHE A 71 -4.55 -3.55 -2.12
C PHE A 71 -4.07 -2.27 -2.82
N CYS A 72 -3.85 -2.32 -4.14
CA CYS A 72 -3.57 -1.12 -4.91
C CYS A 72 -4.73 -0.12 -4.83
N MET A 73 -5.95 -0.55 -5.14
CA MET A 73 -7.12 0.32 -5.12
C MET A 73 -7.47 0.81 -3.71
N LEU A 74 -7.16 0.04 -2.68
CA LEU A 74 -7.28 0.48 -1.28
C LEU A 74 -6.40 1.72 -1.03
N GLU A 75 -5.14 1.71 -1.48
CA GLU A 75 -4.25 2.86 -1.32
C GLU A 75 -4.65 4.05 -2.20
N VAL A 76 -5.18 3.79 -3.40
CA VAL A 76 -5.76 4.84 -4.27
C VAL A 76 -6.93 5.54 -3.57
N ILE A 77 -7.88 4.79 -3.00
CA ILE A 77 -9.02 5.37 -2.27
C ILE A 77 -8.53 6.17 -1.06
N ARG A 78 -7.59 5.61 -0.28
CA ARG A 78 -6.99 6.28 0.89
C ARG A 78 -6.20 7.54 0.53
N ALA A 79 -5.69 7.62 -0.69
CA ALA A 79 -5.05 8.83 -1.22
C ALA A 79 -6.05 9.90 -1.67
N GLY A 80 -7.34 9.62 -1.70
CA GLY A 80 -8.39 10.50 -2.20
C GLY A 80 -8.62 10.38 -3.72
N GLY A 81 -8.15 9.30 -4.33
CA GLY A 81 -8.22 9.07 -5.77
C GLY A 81 -7.03 9.67 -6.54
N PHE A 82 -7.14 9.65 -7.86
CA PHE A 82 -6.16 10.29 -8.74
C PHE A 82 -6.51 11.76 -8.93
N THR A 83 -5.57 12.65 -8.64
CA THR A 83 -5.75 14.11 -8.83
C THR A 83 -4.92 14.65 -10.00
N ASN A 84 -3.67 14.23 -10.11
CA ASN A 84 -2.70 14.68 -11.11
C ASN A 84 -2.11 13.53 -11.93
N GLY A 85 -2.82 12.44 -12.06
CA GLY A 85 -2.36 11.26 -12.77
C GLY A 85 -3.51 10.31 -12.98
N GLY A 86 -3.20 9.05 -13.23
CA GLY A 86 -4.19 8.02 -13.47
C GLY A 86 -3.60 6.63 -13.35
N LEU A 87 -4.41 5.65 -13.68
CA LEU A 87 -3.99 4.26 -13.81
C LEU A 87 -3.72 3.97 -15.28
N ASN A 88 -2.49 3.64 -15.57
CA ASN A 88 -2.03 3.12 -16.84
C ASN A 88 -1.59 1.67 -16.64
N PHE A 89 -1.72 0.81 -17.64
CA PHE A 89 -1.21 -0.57 -17.49
C PHE A 89 0.28 -0.66 -17.74
N ASP A 90 0.79 0.10 -18.69
CA ASP A 90 2.17 -0.04 -19.19
C ASP A 90 2.55 -1.52 -19.37
N ALA A 91 1.72 -2.23 -20.11
CA ALA A 91 1.76 -3.67 -20.19
C ALA A 91 1.61 -4.17 -21.63
N LYS A 92 2.07 -5.40 -21.84
CA LYS A 92 1.98 -6.10 -23.12
C LYS A 92 1.44 -7.51 -22.92
N ALA A 93 0.80 -8.06 -23.97
CA ALA A 93 0.43 -9.47 -23.99
C ALA A 93 1.68 -10.36 -23.83
N ARG A 94 1.52 -11.52 -23.20
CA ARG A 94 2.63 -12.47 -22.99
C ARG A 94 3.14 -13.04 -24.30
N ARG A 95 4.38 -13.52 -24.32
CA ARG A 95 5.05 -14.00 -25.54
C ARG A 95 4.28 -15.04 -26.36
N GLY A 96 3.56 -15.93 -25.68
CA GLY A 96 2.75 -16.94 -26.35
C GLY A 96 1.38 -16.45 -26.83
N SER A 97 1.03 -15.19 -26.56
CA SER A 97 -0.27 -14.58 -26.80
C SER A 97 -0.13 -13.52 -27.90
N TYR A 98 -0.39 -13.87 -29.14
CA TYR A 98 -0.11 -13.02 -30.30
C TYR A 98 -1.30 -12.81 -31.24
N THR A 99 -2.45 -13.38 -30.92
CA THR A 99 -3.68 -13.15 -31.69
C THR A 99 -4.38 -11.87 -31.24
N TRP A 100 -5.28 -11.35 -32.07
CA TRP A 100 -6.11 -10.18 -31.69
C TRP A 100 -6.99 -10.48 -30.47
N ASP A 101 -7.49 -11.71 -30.36
CA ASP A 101 -8.29 -12.14 -29.22
C ASP A 101 -7.45 -12.15 -27.94
N ASP A 102 -6.20 -12.63 -28.00
CA ASP A 102 -5.28 -12.61 -26.86
C ASP A 102 -5.02 -11.19 -26.36
N ILE A 103 -4.83 -10.25 -27.31
CA ILE A 103 -4.63 -8.85 -26.96
C ILE A 103 -5.89 -8.29 -26.29
N ALA A 104 -7.07 -8.52 -26.86
CA ALA A 104 -8.34 -8.09 -26.29
C ALA A 104 -8.55 -8.67 -24.88
N TYR A 105 -8.32 -9.96 -24.70
CA TYR A 105 -8.44 -10.62 -23.38
C TYR A 105 -7.44 -10.07 -22.36
N SER A 106 -6.23 -9.71 -22.78
CA SER A 106 -5.25 -9.10 -21.86
C SER A 106 -5.76 -7.78 -21.27
N TYR A 107 -6.30 -6.89 -22.12
CA TYR A 107 -6.91 -5.63 -21.67
C TYR A 107 -8.14 -5.84 -20.80
N ILE A 108 -9.06 -6.72 -21.23
CA ILE A 108 -10.27 -7.05 -20.48
C ILE A 108 -9.90 -7.58 -19.09
N ALA A 109 -9.00 -8.57 -19.03
CA ALA A 109 -8.57 -9.15 -17.75
C ALA A 109 -7.95 -8.11 -16.80
N GLY A 110 -7.11 -7.21 -17.34
CA GLY A 110 -6.54 -6.11 -16.56
C GLY A 110 -7.61 -5.16 -16.02
N MET A 111 -8.52 -4.70 -16.88
CA MET A 111 -9.61 -3.82 -16.46
C MET A 111 -10.55 -4.47 -15.45
N ASP A 112 -10.94 -5.73 -15.67
CA ASP A 112 -11.83 -6.47 -14.77
C ASP A 112 -11.18 -6.72 -13.42
N SER A 113 -9.88 -7.04 -13.39
CA SER A 113 -9.16 -7.26 -12.12
C SER A 113 -9.10 -5.98 -11.29
N PHE A 114 -8.91 -4.82 -11.90
CA PHE A 114 -8.94 -3.54 -11.21
C PHE A 114 -10.34 -3.08 -10.82
N ALA A 115 -11.34 -3.31 -11.67
CA ALA A 115 -12.73 -3.03 -11.33
C ALA A 115 -13.21 -3.86 -10.13
N LEU A 116 -12.83 -5.16 -10.10
CA LEU A 116 -13.08 -6.03 -8.96
C LEU A 116 -12.30 -5.58 -7.74
N GLY A 117 -11.00 -5.29 -7.90
CA GLY A 117 -10.13 -4.79 -6.84
C GLY A 117 -10.69 -3.51 -6.18
N LEU A 118 -11.20 -2.57 -6.97
CA LEU A 118 -11.84 -1.36 -6.46
C LEU A 118 -13.08 -1.67 -5.59
N ARG A 119 -13.92 -2.59 -6.03
CA ARG A 119 -15.12 -3.01 -5.28
C ARG A 119 -14.75 -3.71 -3.97
N LEU A 120 -13.70 -4.53 -3.98
CA LEU A 120 -13.23 -5.23 -2.80
C LEU A 120 -12.53 -4.28 -1.82
N ALA A 121 -11.76 -3.31 -2.31
CA ALA A 121 -11.17 -2.26 -1.49
C ALA A 121 -12.23 -1.43 -0.76
N ASP A 122 -13.32 -1.05 -1.45
CA ASP A 122 -14.47 -0.38 -0.82
C ASP A 122 -15.10 -1.23 0.28
N ARG A 123 -15.24 -2.55 0.07
CA ARG A 123 -15.72 -3.46 1.10
C ARG A 123 -14.79 -3.53 2.31
N LEU A 124 -13.48 -3.61 2.10
CA LEU A 124 -12.49 -3.61 3.19
C LEU A 124 -12.56 -2.33 4.03
N ILE A 125 -12.73 -1.18 3.39
CA ILE A 125 -12.90 0.10 4.09
C ILE A 125 -14.20 0.12 4.89
N LYS A 126 -15.30 -0.35 4.32
CA LYS A 126 -16.60 -0.40 4.99
C LYS A 126 -16.65 -1.40 6.14
N ASP A 127 -15.94 -2.51 6.03
CA ASP A 127 -15.78 -3.49 7.11
C ASP A 127 -15.09 -2.87 8.34
N GLY A 128 -14.04 -2.10 8.14
CA GLY A 128 -13.37 -1.29 9.16
C GLY A 128 -12.50 -2.06 10.16
N ARG A 129 -12.58 -3.39 10.26
CA ARG A 129 -11.82 -4.20 11.25
C ARG A 129 -10.32 -3.99 11.16
N ILE A 130 -9.78 -3.86 9.96
CA ILE A 130 -8.33 -3.64 9.74
C ILE A 130 -7.94 -2.23 10.21
N ASP A 131 -8.71 -1.22 9.84
CA ASP A 131 -8.43 0.17 10.24
C ASP A 131 -8.55 0.35 11.75
N GLU A 132 -9.53 -0.29 12.39
CA GLU A 132 -9.67 -0.31 13.84
C GLU A 132 -8.48 -0.99 14.52
N PHE A 133 -8.03 -2.13 13.99
CA PHE A 133 -6.84 -2.82 14.51
C PHE A 133 -5.60 -1.92 14.46
N VAL A 134 -5.35 -1.28 13.32
CA VAL A 134 -4.21 -0.36 13.14
C VAL A 134 -4.32 0.83 14.10
N LYS A 135 -5.49 1.45 14.20
CA LYS A 135 -5.76 2.55 15.12
C LYS A 135 -5.44 2.18 16.57
N ASN A 136 -5.94 1.03 17.00
CA ASN A 136 -5.74 0.55 18.37
C ASN A 136 -4.27 0.20 18.65
N ARG A 137 -3.58 -0.42 17.68
CA ARG A 137 -2.17 -0.78 17.82
C ARG A 137 -1.26 0.43 18.02
N TYR A 138 -1.58 1.54 17.38
CA TYR A 138 -0.77 2.76 17.43
C TYR A 138 -1.38 3.87 18.31
N ALA A 139 -2.43 3.57 19.08
CA ALA A 139 -3.13 4.55 19.90
C ALA A 139 -2.20 5.29 20.88
N SER A 140 -1.23 4.57 21.47
CA SER A 140 -0.29 5.13 22.44
C SER A 140 0.59 6.25 21.89
N TYR A 141 0.77 6.36 20.58
CA TYR A 141 1.50 7.47 19.96
C TYR A 141 0.71 8.78 19.96
N ASN A 142 -0.59 8.73 20.24
CA ASN A 142 -1.48 9.90 20.23
C ASN A 142 -1.76 10.47 21.60
N GLU A 143 -1.22 9.87 22.67
CA GLU A 143 -1.47 10.29 24.04
C GLU A 143 -0.24 10.14 24.96
N GLY A 144 -0.27 10.79 26.12
CA GLY A 144 0.73 10.65 27.17
C GLY A 144 2.17 10.85 26.69
N ILE A 145 3.07 9.99 27.17
CA ILE A 145 4.50 10.03 26.82
C ILE A 145 4.74 9.69 25.36
N GLY A 146 3.93 8.80 24.78
CA GLY A 146 4.03 8.41 23.37
C GLY A 146 3.79 9.60 22.43
N LYS A 147 2.80 10.44 22.76
CA LYS A 147 2.58 11.68 22.00
C LYS A 147 3.76 12.65 22.13
N LYS A 148 4.31 12.84 23.33
CA LYS A 148 5.50 13.68 23.52
C LYS A 148 6.71 13.21 22.71
N ILE A 149 6.88 11.87 22.58
CA ILE A 149 7.92 11.27 21.73
C ILE A 149 7.65 11.59 20.26
N SER A 150 6.43 11.39 19.79
CA SER A 150 6.02 11.66 18.40
C SER A 150 6.18 13.13 18.04
N ASP A 151 5.82 14.03 18.95
CA ASP A 151 5.93 15.48 18.77
C ASP A 151 7.38 16.00 18.99
N ARG A 152 8.33 15.10 19.37
CA ARG A 152 9.72 15.45 19.69
C ARG A 152 9.87 16.47 20.82
N THR A 153 8.95 16.44 21.78
CA THR A 153 8.92 17.35 22.94
C THR A 153 9.35 16.67 24.24
N ALA A 154 9.49 15.34 24.25
CA ALA A 154 9.99 14.61 25.40
C ALA A 154 11.49 14.82 25.59
N THR A 155 11.91 15.09 26.86
CA THR A 155 13.33 15.11 27.22
C THR A 155 13.80 13.72 27.67
N ILE A 156 15.12 13.52 27.70
CA ILE A 156 15.70 12.25 28.18
C ILE A 156 15.36 12.02 29.66
N GLU A 157 15.36 13.08 30.46
CA GLU A 157 15.02 13.03 31.90
C GLU A 157 13.56 12.63 32.13
N GLU A 158 12.64 13.14 31.30
CA GLU A 158 11.23 12.74 31.37
C GLU A 158 11.05 11.27 30.98
N LEU A 159 11.77 10.80 29.94
CA LEU A 159 11.73 9.40 29.51
C LEU A 159 12.29 8.47 30.56
N GLU A 160 13.42 8.85 31.22
CA GLU A 160 13.99 8.09 32.33
C GLU A 160 13.05 7.99 33.52
N ALA A 161 12.46 9.13 33.92
CA ALA A 161 11.51 9.17 35.01
C ALA A 161 10.27 8.31 34.73
N TYR A 162 9.77 8.36 33.51
CA TYR A 162 8.66 7.54 33.07
C TYR A 162 9.00 6.04 33.11
N ALA A 163 10.15 5.65 32.55
CA ALA A 163 10.60 4.26 32.55
C ALA A 163 10.78 3.69 33.96
N LYS A 164 11.40 4.45 34.88
CA LYS A 164 11.58 4.08 36.28
C LYS A 164 10.24 3.88 37.00
N LYS A 165 9.24 4.72 36.69
CA LYS A 165 7.90 4.62 37.27
C LYS A 165 7.08 3.44 36.71
N MET A 166 7.29 3.12 35.44
CA MET A 166 6.54 2.07 34.76
C MET A 166 6.90 0.65 35.27
N GLY A 167 8.15 0.44 35.69
CA GLY A 167 8.65 -0.88 36.11
C GLY A 167 8.83 -1.81 34.90
N ASP A 168 8.38 -3.07 35.07
CA ASP A 168 8.51 -4.07 34.01
C ASP A 168 7.64 -3.72 32.79
N VAL A 169 8.22 -3.89 31.59
CA VAL A 169 7.54 -3.60 30.32
C VAL A 169 6.52 -4.70 30.02
N THR A 170 5.26 -4.30 29.90
CA THR A 170 4.23 -5.18 29.32
C THR A 170 4.31 -5.06 27.81
N THR A 171 4.57 -6.18 27.14
CA THR A 171 4.62 -6.21 25.67
C THR A 171 3.24 -5.98 25.06
N ASN A 172 3.22 -5.40 23.86
CA ASN A 172 2.00 -5.31 23.08
C ASN A 172 1.43 -6.72 22.79
N THR A 173 0.12 -6.77 22.51
CA THR A 173 -0.52 -7.96 21.98
C THR A 173 0.16 -8.40 20.68
N SER A 174 0.03 -9.68 20.34
CA SER A 174 0.64 -10.24 19.11
C SER A 174 0.25 -9.43 17.85
N GLY A 175 1.05 -9.57 16.80
CA GLY A 175 0.82 -8.90 15.50
C GLY A 175 -0.44 -9.37 14.77
N ARG A 176 -0.97 -10.54 15.13
CA ARG A 176 -2.18 -11.16 14.57
C ARG A 176 -2.20 -11.20 13.05
N GLN A 177 -1.07 -11.48 12.43
CA GLN A 177 -0.91 -11.51 10.97
C GLN A 177 -1.97 -12.40 10.31
N GLU A 178 -2.08 -13.66 10.73
CA GLU A 178 -3.00 -14.63 10.16
C GLU A 178 -4.48 -14.23 10.38
N PHE A 179 -4.76 -13.58 11.50
CA PHE A 179 -6.11 -13.05 11.75
C PHE A 179 -6.47 -11.93 10.79
N LEU A 180 -5.54 -11.03 10.50
CA LEU A 180 -5.76 -9.94 9.53
C LEU A 180 -5.88 -10.48 8.10
N GLU A 181 -5.10 -11.46 7.73
CA GLU A 181 -5.21 -12.15 6.44
C GLU A 181 -6.58 -12.84 6.28
N ASN A 182 -7.08 -13.47 7.34
CA ASN A 182 -8.42 -14.04 7.34
C ASN A 182 -9.52 -12.99 7.17
N ILE A 183 -9.39 -11.82 7.80
CA ILE A 183 -10.35 -10.72 7.57
C ILE A 183 -10.37 -10.31 6.10
N VAL A 184 -9.20 -10.20 5.47
CA VAL A 184 -9.13 -9.90 4.03
C VAL A 184 -9.86 -10.95 3.22
N ASN A 185 -9.61 -12.24 3.50
CA ASN A 185 -10.26 -13.35 2.81
C ASN A 185 -11.78 -13.35 3.01
N ASP A 186 -12.26 -13.15 4.26
CA ASP A 186 -13.69 -13.06 4.57
C ASP A 186 -14.37 -11.99 3.71
N VAL A 187 -13.77 -10.80 3.64
CA VAL A 187 -14.33 -9.67 2.89
C VAL A 187 -14.28 -9.91 1.38
N MET A 188 -13.20 -10.53 0.89
CA MET A 188 -13.01 -10.78 -0.54
C MET A 188 -13.92 -11.88 -1.06
N PHE A 189 -14.10 -12.96 -0.30
CA PHE A 189 -14.83 -14.14 -0.75
C PHE A 189 -16.21 -14.30 -0.15
N GLY A 190 -16.58 -13.45 0.82
CA GLY A 190 -17.92 -13.46 1.41
C GLY A 190 -18.20 -14.70 2.24
N ALA A 191 -17.20 -15.17 3.00
CA ALA A 191 -17.33 -16.33 3.90
C ALA A 191 -18.12 -15.99 5.15
#